data_d7f3576758d531f2998aece4d352907a
#
_entry.id   d7f3576758d531f2998aece4d352907a
#
_cell.length_a   1.000
_cell.length_b   1.000
_cell.length_c   1.000
_cell.angle_alpha   90.00
_cell.angle_beta   90.00
_cell.angle_gamma   90.00
#
_symmetry.space_group_name_H-M   'P 1'
#
loop_
_entity.id
_entity.type
_entity.pdbx_description
1 polymer ?
#
loop_
_entity_poly.entity_id
_entity_poly.type
_entity_poly.pdbx_seq_one_letter_code
_entity_poly.pdbx_strand_id
1 'polypeptide(L)'
;MHIHILGICGTFMGGIAVLAKQLGYRVTGQDANVYPPMSTQLEGQGIKLIQGFDPQSLFEPNRPDIVVIGNALSRGNPAVEYILNNNISYTSGAQWLAENILKDQWVLAVAGTHGKTTTSSMLAWILEYAGLKPGFLIGGIPENFGVSSRSSKAGFFVVEADEYDTAFFDKRSKFVHYHPRTAIINNIEFDHADIFADLDAIETQFHHLVRTIPADGLIIHPGQDPCVKRVLDKGCWS
;
A
#
# COMPACT_ATOMS: atom_id res chain seq x y z
N MET A 1 18.41 10.42 -3.03
CA MET A 1 18.23 8.98 -2.75
C MET A 1 17.68 8.29 -3.99
N HIS A 2 18.19 7.10 -4.33
CA HIS A 2 17.73 6.27 -5.44
C HIS A 2 16.98 5.05 -4.90
N ILE A 3 15.72 4.91 -5.28
CA ILE A 3 14.85 3.79 -4.92
C ILE A 3 14.66 2.92 -6.16
N HIS A 4 14.87 1.61 -6.01
CA HIS A 4 14.52 0.64 -7.04
C HIS A 4 13.36 -0.21 -6.58
N ILE A 5 12.32 -0.38 -7.42
CA ILE A 5 11.09 -1.07 -7.04
C ILE A 5 10.96 -2.35 -7.86
N LEU A 6 10.86 -3.48 -7.18
CA LEU A 6 10.54 -4.77 -7.79
C LEU A 6 9.03 -5.02 -7.76
N GLY A 7 8.45 -5.37 -8.91
CA GLY A 7 7.01 -5.49 -9.10
C GLY A 7 6.33 -4.13 -9.28
N ILE A 8 7.02 -3.18 -9.92
CA ILE A 8 6.64 -1.76 -10.00
C ILE A 8 5.32 -1.54 -10.76
N CYS A 9 4.94 -2.43 -11.68
CA CYS A 9 3.72 -2.30 -12.47
C CYS A 9 2.45 -2.77 -11.75
N GLY A 10 2.57 -3.33 -10.55
CA GLY A 10 1.40 -3.56 -9.68
C GLY A 10 0.79 -2.22 -9.22
N THR A 11 -0.54 -2.16 -9.09
CA THR A 11 -1.27 -0.90 -8.78
C THR A 11 -0.74 -0.21 -7.52
N PHE A 12 -0.59 -0.96 -6.43
CA PHE A 12 -0.04 -0.42 -5.18
C PHE A 12 1.42 0.03 -5.34
N MET A 13 2.27 -0.80 -5.96
CA MET A 13 3.70 -0.51 -6.13
C MET A 13 3.93 0.65 -7.10
N GLY A 14 3.12 0.78 -8.15
CA GLY A 14 3.11 1.93 -9.05
C GLY A 14 2.75 3.22 -8.32
N GLY A 15 1.76 3.17 -7.42
CA GLY A 15 1.43 4.30 -6.56
C GLY A 15 2.59 4.70 -5.62
N ILE A 16 3.29 3.72 -5.02
CA ILE A 16 4.53 3.96 -4.25
C ILE A 16 5.59 4.64 -5.12
N ALA A 17 5.77 4.19 -6.36
CA ALA A 17 6.74 4.79 -7.28
C ALA A 17 6.45 6.27 -7.57
N VAL A 18 5.18 6.60 -7.81
CA VAL A 18 4.73 7.99 -8.03
C VAL A 18 4.94 8.84 -6.78
N LEU A 19 4.55 8.35 -5.60
CA LEU A 19 4.77 9.05 -4.33
C LEU A 19 6.26 9.31 -4.07
N ALA A 20 7.12 8.31 -4.29
CA ALA A 20 8.56 8.46 -4.14
C ALA A 20 9.13 9.52 -5.11
N LYS A 21 8.64 9.54 -6.35
CA LYS A 21 9.00 10.57 -7.33
C LYS A 21 8.59 11.96 -6.90
N GLN A 22 7.37 12.12 -6.34
CA GLN A 22 6.87 13.40 -5.81
C GLN A 22 7.67 13.90 -4.60
N LEU A 23 8.27 13.00 -3.82
CA LEU A 23 9.23 13.36 -2.76
C LEU A 23 10.61 13.76 -3.28
N GLY A 24 10.83 13.72 -4.60
CA GLY A 24 12.10 14.08 -5.24
C GLY A 24 13.12 12.93 -5.31
N TYR A 25 12.70 11.69 -5.04
CA TYR A 25 13.60 10.55 -5.17
C TYR A 25 13.79 10.18 -6.65
N ARG A 26 14.97 9.67 -6.96
CA ARG A 26 15.19 8.96 -8.22
C ARG A 26 14.53 7.59 -8.09
N VAL A 27 13.66 7.25 -9.03
CA VAL A 27 12.93 5.98 -9.03
C VAL A 27 13.22 5.21 -10.29
N THR A 28 13.52 3.93 -10.14
CA THR A 28 13.61 2.94 -11.22
C THR A 28 12.85 1.69 -10.77
N GLY A 29 12.51 0.79 -11.68
CA GLY A 29 11.89 -0.47 -11.26
C GLY A 29 11.86 -1.54 -12.32
N GLN A 30 11.66 -2.76 -11.84
CA GLN A 30 11.55 -3.98 -12.62
C GLN A 30 10.19 -4.63 -12.44
N ASP A 31 9.68 -5.23 -13.51
CA ASP A 31 8.47 -6.06 -13.46
C ASP A 31 8.52 -7.13 -14.54
N ALA A 32 7.89 -8.27 -14.27
CA ALA A 32 7.66 -9.30 -15.29
C ALA A 32 6.73 -8.81 -16.41
N ASN A 33 5.84 -7.87 -16.10
CA ASN A 33 4.74 -7.41 -16.94
C ASN A 33 4.77 -5.89 -17.12
N VAL A 34 5.68 -5.39 -17.94
CA VAL A 34 5.77 -3.95 -18.28
C VAL A 34 4.89 -3.66 -19.51
N TYR A 35 3.60 -3.38 -19.27
CA TYR A 35 2.62 -3.04 -20.31
C TYR A 35 1.59 -2.00 -19.83
N PRO A 36 0.91 -1.31 -20.76
CA PRO A 36 -0.14 -0.35 -20.44
C PRO A 36 -1.31 -1.01 -19.65
N PRO A 37 -2.02 -0.21 -18.79
CA PRO A 37 -1.89 1.25 -18.63
C PRO A 37 -0.81 1.69 -17.65
N MET A 38 -0.33 0.82 -16.75
CA MET A 38 0.58 1.20 -15.67
C MET A 38 1.96 1.65 -16.20
N SER A 39 2.52 0.94 -17.17
CA SER A 39 3.82 1.33 -17.77
C SER A 39 3.77 2.74 -18.34
N THR A 40 2.71 3.07 -19.10
CA THR A 40 2.53 4.40 -19.69
C THR A 40 2.43 5.49 -18.62
N GLN A 41 1.73 5.23 -17.52
CA GLN A 41 1.61 6.19 -16.40
C GLN A 41 2.96 6.44 -15.72
N LEU A 42 3.73 5.39 -15.45
CA LEU A 42 5.03 5.48 -14.79
C LEU A 42 6.08 6.14 -15.68
N GLU A 43 6.13 5.79 -16.96
CA GLU A 43 7.01 6.40 -17.95
C GLU A 43 6.68 7.89 -18.13
N GLY A 44 5.40 8.25 -18.13
CA GLY A 44 4.94 9.64 -18.15
C GLY A 44 5.40 10.47 -16.95
N GLN A 45 5.73 9.82 -15.82
CA GLN A 45 6.36 10.44 -14.64
C GLN A 45 7.90 10.45 -14.72
N GLY A 46 8.49 10.00 -15.84
CA GLY A 46 9.94 9.91 -16.00
C GLY A 46 10.59 8.80 -15.18
N ILE A 47 9.85 7.73 -14.88
CA ILE A 47 10.33 6.55 -14.18
C ILE A 47 10.86 5.54 -15.20
N LYS A 48 12.12 5.10 -15.04
CA LYS A 48 12.69 4.06 -15.91
C LYS A 48 12.16 2.70 -15.49
N LEU A 49 11.50 2.01 -16.43
CA LEU A 49 11.02 0.64 -16.27
C LEU A 49 11.93 -0.35 -16.98
N ILE A 50 12.08 -1.53 -16.41
CA ILE A 50 12.91 -2.62 -16.91
C ILE A 50 12.05 -3.89 -16.93
N GLN A 51 11.98 -4.53 -18.10
CA GLN A 51 11.28 -5.80 -18.29
C GLN A 51 12.08 -6.95 -17.67
N GLY A 52 11.41 -7.79 -16.86
CA GLY A 52 12.02 -8.94 -16.20
C GLY A 52 12.70 -8.60 -14.88
N PHE A 53 13.44 -9.56 -14.33
CA PHE A 53 14.11 -9.48 -13.02
C PHE A 53 15.60 -9.82 -13.10
N ASP A 54 16.29 -9.30 -14.14
CA ASP A 54 17.75 -9.46 -14.26
C ASP A 54 18.46 -8.73 -13.12
N PRO A 55 19.24 -9.43 -12.28
CA PRO A 55 19.99 -8.82 -11.20
C PRO A 55 20.97 -7.72 -11.61
N GLN A 56 21.56 -7.81 -12.81
CA GLN A 56 22.52 -6.82 -13.28
C GLN A 56 21.85 -5.46 -13.50
N SER A 57 20.59 -5.46 -13.89
CA SER A 57 19.80 -4.24 -14.12
C SER A 57 19.52 -3.44 -12.82
N LEU A 58 19.70 -4.04 -11.63
CA LEU A 58 19.60 -3.32 -10.35
C LEU A 58 20.66 -2.20 -10.20
N PHE A 59 21.77 -2.30 -10.93
CA PHE A 59 22.90 -1.38 -10.82
C PHE A 59 22.97 -0.35 -11.95
N GLU A 60 22.03 -0.36 -12.87
CA GLU A 60 22.01 0.55 -13.99
C GLU A 60 21.19 1.83 -13.71
N PRO A 61 21.80 3.00 -13.90
CA PRO A 61 23.21 3.27 -14.12
C PRO A 61 24.03 3.33 -12.82
N ASN A 62 23.41 3.21 -11.63
CA ASN A 62 24.06 3.18 -10.32
C ASN A 62 23.26 2.32 -9.35
N ARG A 63 23.96 1.74 -8.37
CA ARG A 63 23.35 0.97 -7.28
C ARG A 63 22.26 1.80 -6.58
N PRO A 64 21.06 1.23 -6.33
CA PRO A 64 20.05 1.89 -5.52
C PRO A 64 20.48 1.97 -4.05
N ASP A 65 20.00 3.01 -3.36
CA ASP A 65 20.18 3.14 -1.92
C ASP A 65 19.31 2.13 -1.15
N ILE A 66 18.14 1.82 -1.70
CA ILE A 66 17.19 0.83 -1.14
C ILE A 66 16.37 0.18 -2.27
N VAL A 67 16.04 -1.08 -2.09
CA VAL A 67 15.10 -1.81 -2.95
C VAL A 67 13.78 -1.98 -2.24
N VAL A 68 12.68 -1.59 -2.89
CA VAL A 68 11.31 -1.82 -2.39
C VAL A 68 10.71 -3.03 -3.11
N ILE A 69 10.34 -4.06 -2.36
CA ILE A 69 9.91 -5.34 -2.91
C ILE A 69 8.38 -5.48 -2.80
N GLY A 70 7.73 -5.71 -3.93
CA GLY A 70 6.28 -5.95 -4.01
C GLY A 70 5.88 -7.33 -3.45
N ASN A 71 4.66 -7.43 -2.94
CA ASN A 71 4.15 -8.64 -2.29
C ASN A 71 3.95 -9.84 -3.24
N ALA A 72 3.82 -9.61 -4.53
CA ALA A 72 3.70 -10.69 -5.53
C ALA A 72 5.01 -11.45 -5.78
N LEU A 73 6.13 -10.94 -5.26
CA LEU A 73 7.44 -11.56 -5.44
C LEU A 73 7.75 -12.54 -4.31
N SER A 74 8.45 -13.63 -4.66
CA SER A 74 8.79 -14.71 -3.73
C SER A 74 10.25 -15.12 -3.85
N ARG A 75 10.67 -16.02 -2.97
CA ARG A 75 11.97 -16.70 -3.06
C ARG A 75 12.07 -17.45 -4.39
N GLY A 76 13.27 -17.53 -4.92
CA GLY A 76 13.54 -18.07 -6.26
C GLY A 76 13.49 -17.03 -7.39
N ASN A 77 12.99 -15.80 -7.15
CA ASN A 77 13.11 -14.71 -8.10
C ASN A 77 14.58 -14.25 -8.20
N PRO A 78 15.18 -14.16 -9.40
CA PRO A 78 16.62 -13.86 -9.54
C PRO A 78 17.06 -12.56 -8.89
N ALA A 79 16.27 -11.49 -9.00
CA ALA A 79 16.58 -10.21 -8.36
C ALA A 79 16.47 -10.29 -6.82
N VAL A 80 15.44 -11.00 -6.30
CA VAL A 80 15.27 -11.22 -4.86
C VAL A 80 16.45 -12.00 -4.30
N GLU A 81 16.83 -13.12 -4.93
CA GLU A 81 17.97 -13.93 -4.46
C GLU A 81 19.28 -13.13 -4.50
N TYR A 82 19.46 -12.32 -5.53
CA TYR A 82 20.66 -11.48 -5.63
C TYR A 82 20.72 -10.42 -4.50
N ILE A 83 19.59 -9.78 -4.16
CA ILE A 83 19.48 -8.80 -3.07
C ILE A 83 19.88 -9.46 -1.73
N LEU A 84 19.35 -10.64 -1.46
CA LEU A 84 19.63 -11.39 -0.24
C LEU A 84 21.10 -11.84 -0.16
N ASN A 85 21.63 -12.42 -1.23
CA ASN A 85 23.01 -12.92 -1.29
C ASN A 85 24.06 -11.82 -1.15
N ASN A 86 23.74 -10.59 -1.57
CA ASN A 86 24.67 -9.45 -1.54
C ASN A 86 24.37 -8.44 -0.42
N ASN A 87 23.49 -8.80 0.51
CA ASN A 87 23.09 -7.96 1.64
C ASN A 87 22.73 -6.52 1.21
N ILE A 88 21.93 -6.39 0.15
CA ILE A 88 21.45 -5.10 -0.34
C ILE A 88 20.28 -4.68 0.53
N SER A 89 20.24 -3.41 0.95
CA SER A 89 19.15 -2.87 1.75
C SER A 89 17.82 -2.98 1.02
N TYR A 90 16.82 -3.56 1.67
CA TYR A 90 15.48 -3.71 1.11
C TYR A 90 14.38 -3.49 2.15
N THR A 91 13.19 -3.17 1.66
CA THR A 91 11.96 -3.00 2.46
C THR A 91 10.74 -3.41 1.64
N SER A 92 9.59 -3.46 2.27
CA SER A 92 8.31 -3.65 1.59
C SER A 92 7.69 -2.31 1.16
N GLY A 93 6.73 -2.34 0.21
CA GLY A 93 5.98 -1.15 -0.17
C GLY A 93 5.19 -0.54 0.99
N ALA A 94 4.56 -1.38 1.83
CA ALA A 94 3.77 -0.92 2.98
C ALA A 94 4.65 -0.28 4.07
N GLN A 95 5.79 -0.87 4.38
CA GLN A 95 6.74 -0.31 5.33
C GLN A 95 7.33 1.01 4.81
N TRP A 96 7.73 1.04 3.54
CA TRP A 96 8.23 2.27 2.92
C TRP A 96 7.21 3.41 2.98
N LEU A 97 5.94 3.12 2.65
CA LEU A 97 4.83 4.08 2.74
C LEU A 97 4.68 4.63 4.16
N ALA A 98 4.67 3.74 5.14
CA ALA A 98 4.54 4.10 6.55
C ALA A 98 5.66 5.08 7.01
N GLU A 99 6.92 4.76 6.68
CA GLU A 99 8.08 5.52 7.15
C GLU A 99 8.29 6.85 6.42
N ASN A 100 7.93 6.93 5.14
CA ASN A 100 8.26 8.10 4.31
C ASN A 100 7.09 9.03 4.03
N ILE A 101 5.85 8.55 4.19
CA ILE A 101 4.63 9.30 3.88
C ILE A 101 3.71 9.43 5.09
N LEU A 102 3.38 8.30 5.74
CA LEU A 102 2.25 8.27 6.68
C LEU A 102 2.59 8.77 8.09
N LYS A 103 3.83 8.61 8.56
CA LYS A 103 4.22 8.83 9.96
C LYS A 103 3.85 10.21 10.52
N ASP A 104 3.82 11.24 9.67
CA ASP A 104 3.53 12.63 10.07
C ASP A 104 2.13 13.09 9.58
N GLN A 105 1.26 12.16 9.19
CA GLN A 105 -0.06 12.43 8.66
C GLN A 105 -1.17 11.90 9.58
N TRP A 106 -2.33 12.55 9.53
CA TRP A 106 -3.56 11.92 9.99
C TRP A 106 -4.01 10.89 8.94
N VAL A 107 -3.69 9.63 9.19
CA VAL A 107 -4.00 8.55 8.26
C VAL A 107 -5.46 8.14 8.42
N LEU A 108 -6.19 8.16 7.28
CA LEU A 108 -7.54 7.64 7.15
C LEU A 108 -7.49 6.38 6.29
N ALA A 109 -7.59 5.21 6.92
CA ALA A 109 -7.56 3.92 6.25
C ALA A 109 -8.98 3.44 5.93
N VAL A 110 -9.16 2.92 4.72
CA VAL A 110 -10.42 2.28 4.30
C VAL A 110 -10.15 0.82 4.05
N ALA A 111 -10.64 -0.02 4.95
CA ALA A 111 -10.50 -1.48 4.93
C ALA A 111 -11.86 -2.16 4.69
N GLY A 112 -11.82 -3.46 4.42
CA GLY A 112 -12.99 -4.30 4.18
C GLY A 112 -12.79 -5.21 3.00
N THR A 113 -13.57 -6.26 2.90
CA THR A 113 -13.50 -7.19 1.78
C THR A 113 -13.90 -6.49 0.48
N HIS A 114 -14.99 -5.71 0.50
CA HIS A 114 -15.54 -5.04 -0.67
C HIS A 114 -15.68 -3.52 -0.49
N GLY A 115 -15.67 -2.78 -1.59
CA GLY A 115 -15.94 -1.36 -1.63
C GLY A 115 -14.79 -0.44 -1.20
N LYS A 116 -13.62 -0.96 -0.88
CA LYS A 116 -12.43 -0.18 -0.46
C LYS A 116 -12.13 0.98 -1.41
N THR A 117 -11.95 0.71 -2.70
CA THR A 117 -11.60 1.71 -3.73
C THR A 117 -12.65 2.80 -3.86
N THR A 118 -13.93 2.44 -3.87
CA THR A 118 -15.04 3.41 -3.98
C THR A 118 -15.09 4.30 -2.75
N THR A 119 -15.03 3.72 -1.55
CA THR A 119 -15.09 4.47 -0.28
C THR A 119 -13.87 5.37 -0.12
N SER A 120 -12.65 4.89 -0.44
CA SER A 120 -11.43 5.70 -0.40
C SER A 120 -11.51 6.88 -1.36
N SER A 121 -12.03 6.65 -2.58
CA SER A 121 -12.19 7.69 -3.60
C SER A 121 -13.18 8.77 -3.14
N MET A 122 -14.32 8.35 -2.58
CA MET A 122 -15.31 9.29 -2.02
C MET A 122 -14.74 10.07 -0.84
N LEU A 123 -14.05 9.40 0.07
CA LEU A 123 -13.43 10.05 1.24
C LEU A 123 -12.38 11.08 0.81
N ALA A 124 -11.49 10.71 -0.10
CA ALA A 124 -10.50 11.64 -0.64
C ALA A 124 -11.16 12.86 -1.31
N TRP A 125 -12.24 12.62 -2.08
CA TRP A 125 -12.98 13.71 -2.73
C TRP A 125 -13.71 14.60 -1.73
N ILE A 126 -14.34 14.07 -0.68
CA ILE A 126 -14.98 14.84 0.38
C ILE A 126 -13.97 15.77 1.06
N LEU A 127 -12.79 15.25 1.41
CA LEU A 127 -11.72 16.05 1.99
C LEU A 127 -11.19 17.12 1.03
N GLU A 128 -11.06 16.81 -0.25
CA GLU A 128 -10.68 17.76 -1.30
C GLU A 128 -11.71 18.87 -1.43
N TYR A 129 -12.99 18.52 -1.52
CA TYR A 129 -14.09 19.48 -1.62
C TYR A 129 -14.17 20.39 -0.39
N ALA A 130 -13.84 19.87 0.79
CA ALA A 130 -13.74 20.63 2.03
C ALA A 130 -12.48 21.54 2.11
N GLY A 131 -11.63 21.55 1.07
CA GLY A 131 -10.42 22.36 1.02
C GLY A 131 -9.22 21.79 1.78
N LEU A 132 -9.32 20.55 2.28
CA LEU A 132 -8.29 19.91 3.10
C LEU A 132 -7.14 19.29 2.28
N LYS A 133 -7.28 19.18 0.96
CA LYS A 133 -6.26 18.74 0.00
C LYS A 133 -5.48 17.48 0.44
N PRO A 134 -6.14 16.35 0.70
CA PRO A 134 -5.47 15.17 1.25
C PRO A 134 -4.43 14.58 0.29
N GLY A 135 -3.41 13.91 0.83
CA GLY A 135 -2.68 12.89 0.10
C GLY A 135 -3.52 11.62 0.01
N PHE A 136 -3.22 10.76 -0.94
CA PHE A 136 -3.90 9.47 -1.05
C PHE A 136 -3.09 8.42 -1.82
N LEU A 137 -3.40 7.14 -1.54
CA LEU A 137 -3.00 5.97 -2.33
C LEU A 137 -4.21 5.04 -2.42
N ILE A 138 -4.74 4.90 -3.63
CA ILE A 138 -5.99 4.19 -3.92
C ILE A 138 -5.73 3.16 -5.03
N GLY A 139 -6.33 1.99 -4.93
CA GLY A 139 -6.14 0.87 -5.85
C GLY A 139 -6.72 1.06 -7.26
N GLY A 140 -7.38 2.18 -7.53
CA GLY A 140 -7.89 2.60 -8.82
C GLY A 140 -7.53 4.03 -9.14
N ILE A 141 -8.00 4.54 -10.26
CA ILE A 141 -7.86 5.95 -10.65
C ILE A 141 -9.21 6.65 -10.44
N PRO A 142 -9.41 7.40 -9.33
CA PRO A 142 -10.64 8.15 -9.15
C PRO A 142 -10.76 9.23 -10.23
N GLU A 143 -11.91 9.29 -10.92
CA GLU A 143 -12.12 10.21 -12.04
C GLU A 143 -11.89 11.68 -11.67
N ASN A 144 -12.29 12.07 -10.46
CA ASN A 144 -12.12 13.43 -9.95
C ASN A 144 -10.65 13.87 -9.83
N PHE A 145 -9.72 12.92 -9.73
CA PHE A 145 -8.30 13.20 -9.55
C PHE A 145 -7.44 12.84 -10.77
N GLY A 146 -7.88 11.87 -11.58
CA GLY A 146 -7.14 11.37 -12.74
C GLY A 146 -5.83 10.63 -12.41
N VAL A 147 -5.55 10.38 -11.12
CA VAL A 147 -4.36 9.67 -10.62
C VAL A 147 -4.74 8.76 -9.46
N SER A 148 -3.99 7.66 -9.28
CA SER A 148 -4.20 6.71 -8.18
C SER A 148 -3.49 7.11 -6.89
N SER A 149 -2.53 8.03 -6.95
CA SER A 149 -1.75 8.45 -5.78
C SER A 149 -1.32 9.90 -5.89
N ARG A 150 -1.28 10.56 -4.74
CA ARG A 150 -0.86 11.96 -4.60
C ARG A 150 -0.27 12.17 -3.21
N SER A 151 0.92 12.78 -3.12
CA SER A 151 1.45 13.26 -1.85
C SER A 151 0.80 14.60 -1.46
N SER A 152 0.73 14.89 -0.16
CA SER A 152 0.25 16.18 0.34
C SER A 152 1.02 16.59 1.59
N LYS A 153 1.15 17.90 1.80
CA LYS A 153 1.66 18.50 3.03
C LYS A 153 0.54 18.99 3.96
N ALA A 154 -0.73 18.73 3.61
CA ALA A 154 -1.89 19.24 4.34
C ALA A 154 -2.22 18.46 5.64
N GLY A 155 -1.47 17.41 5.94
CA GLY A 155 -1.61 16.67 7.20
C GLY A 155 -2.63 15.52 7.17
N PHE A 156 -3.33 15.29 6.05
CA PHE A 156 -4.27 14.18 5.87
C PHE A 156 -3.85 13.25 4.74
N PHE A 157 -3.97 11.94 4.99
CA PHE A 157 -3.67 10.94 3.96
C PHE A 157 -4.73 9.82 3.96
N VAL A 158 -5.38 9.61 2.81
CA VAL A 158 -6.34 8.52 2.61
C VAL A 158 -5.62 7.33 1.99
N VAL A 159 -5.69 6.18 2.62
CA VAL A 159 -5.10 4.94 2.11
C VAL A 159 -6.14 3.84 1.97
N GLU A 160 -6.18 3.21 0.82
CA GLU A 160 -6.88 1.95 0.64
C GLU A 160 -6.14 0.86 1.38
N ALA A 161 -6.76 0.27 2.38
CA ALA A 161 -6.15 -0.64 3.34
C ALA A 161 -6.50 -2.09 3.00
N ASP A 162 -5.59 -2.70 2.26
CA ASP A 162 -5.70 -4.06 1.73
C ASP A 162 -5.23 -5.08 2.76
N GLU A 163 -5.97 -6.19 2.90
CA GLU A 163 -5.70 -7.30 3.80
C GLU A 163 -4.61 -8.27 3.30
N TYR A 164 -4.14 -8.13 2.05
CA TYR A 164 -3.05 -8.96 1.53
C TYR A 164 -1.77 -8.82 2.33
N ASP A 165 -0.98 -9.89 2.33
CA ASP A 165 0.34 -9.90 2.96
C ASP A 165 1.29 -8.83 2.37
N THR A 166 2.21 -8.40 3.19
CA THR A 166 3.08 -7.24 2.92
C THR A 166 4.18 -7.56 1.91
N ALA A 167 4.86 -8.71 2.10
CA ALA A 167 5.94 -9.19 1.24
C ALA A 167 6.27 -10.66 1.56
N PHE A 168 7.16 -11.29 0.79
CA PHE A 168 7.59 -12.66 1.05
C PHE A 168 8.24 -12.84 2.43
N PHE A 169 8.86 -11.80 2.97
CA PHE A 169 9.55 -11.77 4.26
C PHE A 169 8.70 -11.20 5.41
N ASP A 170 7.53 -10.66 5.12
CA ASP A 170 6.57 -10.14 6.10
C ASP A 170 5.14 -10.56 5.72
N LYS A 171 4.59 -11.52 6.47
CA LYS A 171 3.29 -12.12 6.21
C LYS A 171 2.14 -11.43 6.94
N ARG A 172 2.40 -10.32 7.64
CA ARG A 172 1.34 -9.46 8.16
C ARG A 172 0.64 -8.74 7.02
N SER A 173 -0.65 -8.46 7.17
CA SER A 173 -1.38 -7.66 6.19
C SER A 173 -0.80 -6.25 6.07
N LYS A 174 -0.83 -5.68 4.87
CA LYS A 174 -0.26 -4.35 4.57
C LYS A 174 -0.77 -3.27 5.50
N PHE A 175 -2.05 -3.30 5.83
CA PHE A 175 -2.69 -2.27 6.64
C PHE A 175 -2.14 -2.18 8.09
N VAL A 176 -1.49 -3.21 8.62
CA VAL A 176 -0.87 -3.19 9.95
C VAL A 176 0.26 -2.15 10.03
N HIS A 177 0.89 -1.84 8.89
CA HIS A 177 1.94 -0.84 8.79
C HIS A 177 1.42 0.61 8.78
N TYR A 178 0.14 0.84 8.51
CA TYR A 178 -0.37 2.19 8.22
C TYR A 178 -0.67 3.01 9.48
N HIS A 179 -0.86 2.38 10.64
CA HIS A 179 -1.14 3.02 11.93
C HIS A 179 -2.20 4.13 11.82
N PRO A 180 -3.42 3.83 11.31
CA PRO A 180 -4.41 4.87 11.05
C PRO A 180 -4.93 5.50 12.35
N ARG A 181 -5.23 6.79 12.30
CA ARG A 181 -6.02 7.46 13.35
C ARG A 181 -7.51 7.37 13.10
N THR A 182 -7.92 7.22 11.85
CA THR A 182 -9.31 6.94 11.47
C THR A 182 -9.32 5.72 10.55
N ALA A 183 -10.11 4.71 10.89
CA ALA A 183 -10.34 3.55 10.04
C ALA A 183 -11.81 3.42 9.70
N ILE A 184 -12.11 3.21 8.41
CA ILE A 184 -13.41 2.77 7.94
C ILE A 184 -13.29 1.28 7.64
N ILE A 185 -14.13 0.45 8.25
CA ILE A 185 -14.23 -0.98 7.95
C ILE A 185 -15.58 -1.20 7.28
N ASN A 186 -15.60 -1.39 5.96
CA ASN A 186 -16.83 -1.51 5.17
C ASN A 186 -17.62 -2.78 5.50
N ASN A 187 -16.95 -3.92 5.47
CA ASN A 187 -17.51 -5.27 5.66
C ASN A 187 -16.35 -6.26 5.84
N ILE A 188 -16.65 -7.43 6.38
CA ILE A 188 -15.70 -8.54 6.47
C ILE A 188 -16.42 -9.80 6.01
N GLU A 189 -15.98 -10.37 4.90
CA GLU A 189 -16.52 -11.59 4.31
C GLU A 189 -15.38 -12.54 3.96
N PHE A 190 -15.69 -13.83 3.77
CA PHE A 190 -14.68 -14.79 3.31
C PHE A 190 -14.36 -14.55 1.85
N ASP A 191 -13.15 -14.10 1.59
CA ASP A 191 -12.58 -13.90 0.26
C ASP A 191 -11.08 -14.25 0.28
N HIS A 192 -10.43 -14.24 -0.88
CA HIS A 192 -8.99 -14.52 -0.99
C HIS A 192 -8.59 -15.89 -0.43
N ALA A 193 -9.29 -16.96 -0.85
CA ALA A 193 -9.02 -18.36 -0.44
C ALA A 193 -7.62 -18.86 -0.81
N ASP A 194 -6.88 -18.11 -1.62
CA ASP A 194 -5.48 -18.34 -1.95
C ASP A 194 -4.51 -18.00 -0.81
N ILE A 195 -4.91 -17.10 0.10
CA ILE A 195 -4.07 -16.64 1.23
C ILE A 195 -4.69 -16.86 2.60
N PHE A 196 -6.03 -16.98 2.71
CA PHE A 196 -6.74 -17.21 3.96
C PHE A 196 -7.45 -18.55 3.98
N ALA A 197 -7.20 -19.34 5.01
CA ALA A 197 -7.82 -20.65 5.17
C ALA A 197 -9.33 -20.58 5.45
N ASP A 198 -9.75 -19.56 6.19
CA ASP A 198 -11.13 -19.37 6.64
C ASP A 198 -11.40 -17.89 7.03
N LEU A 199 -12.64 -17.62 7.39
CA LEU A 199 -13.09 -16.30 7.84
C LEU A 199 -12.40 -15.84 9.14
N ASP A 200 -12.09 -16.74 10.05
CA ASP A 200 -11.43 -16.40 11.33
C ASP A 200 -9.99 -15.93 11.11
N ALA A 201 -9.31 -16.46 10.10
CA ALA A 201 -8.01 -15.96 9.65
C ALA A 201 -8.10 -14.51 9.16
N ILE A 202 -9.12 -14.16 8.38
CA ILE A 202 -9.38 -12.79 7.93
C ILE A 202 -9.71 -11.88 9.12
N GLU A 203 -10.64 -12.27 9.97
CA GLU A 203 -11.01 -11.52 11.18
C GLU A 203 -9.79 -11.25 12.08
N THR A 204 -8.87 -12.21 12.15
CA THR A 204 -7.62 -12.05 12.90
C THR A 204 -6.74 -10.95 12.30
N GLN A 205 -6.63 -10.85 10.99
CA GLN A 205 -5.90 -9.75 10.36
C GLN A 205 -6.57 -8.39 10.61
N PHE A 206 -7.90 -8.31 10.48
CA PHE A 206 -8.63 -7.08 10.81
C PHE A 206 -8.47 -6.69 12.28
N HIS A 207 -8.43 -7.66 13.20
CA HIS A 207 -8.11 -7.36 14.60
C HIS A 207 -6.69 -6.83 14.77
N HIS A 208 -5.71 -7.31 13.99
CA HIS A 208 -4.37 -6.70 13.98
C HIS A 208 -4.39 -5.24 13.54
N LEU A 209 -5.22 -4.86 12.55
CA LEU A 209 -5.44 -3.47 12.19
C LEU A 209 -6.03 -2.67 13.36
N VAL A 210 -7.12 -3.15 13.96
CA VAL A 210 -7.79 -2.49 15.12
C VAL A 210 -6.80 -2.19 16.25
N ARG A 211 -5.90 -3.12 16.53
CA ARG A 211 -4.86 -2.96 17.58
C ARG A 211 -3.83 -1.86 17.27
N THR A 212 -3.73 -1.40 16.03
CA THR A 212 -2.81 -0.30 15.64
C THR A 212 -3.45 1.08 15.77
N ILE A 213 -4.75 1.15 15.98
CA ILE A 213 -5.50 2.40 16.08
C ILE A 213 -5.37 2.94 17.51
N PRO A 214 -4.94 4.19 17.71
CA PRO A 214 -4.76 4.76 19.05
C PRO A 214 -6.09 4.98 19.75
N ALA A 215 -6.08 5.09 21.08
CA ALA A 215 -7.29 5.24 21.90
C ALA A 215 -8.07 6.55 21.64
N ASP A 216 -7.40 7.58 21.11
CA ASP A 216 -8.02 8.83 20.63
C ASP A 216 -8.33 8.79 19.12
N GLY A 217 -8.27 7.61 18.50
CA GLY A 217 -8.62 7.36 17.12
C GLY A 217 -10.12 7.13 16.94
N LEU A 218 -10.51 6.77 15.71
CA LEU A 218 -11.92 6.54 15.35
C LEU A 218 -12.03 5.34 14.43
N ILE A 219 -12.96 4.43 14.74
CA ILE A 219 -13.39 3.34 13.87
C ILE A 219 -14.83 3.61 13.41
N ILE A 220 -15.04 3.64 12.10
CA ILE A 220 -16.35 3.79 11.46
C ILE A 220 -16.69 2.47 10.79
N HIS A 221 -17.83 1.89 11.13
CA HIS A 221 -18.24 0.58 10.60
C HIS A 221 -19.77 0.45 10.50
N PRO A 222 -20.31 -0.48 9.71
CA PRO A 222 -21.72 -0.83 9.72
C PRO A 222 -22.10 -1.43 11.07
N GLY A 223 -23.09 -0.83 11.76
CA GLY A 223 -23.48 -1.24 13.11
C GLY A 223 -24.05 -2.65 13.23
N GLN A 224 -24.40 -3.30 12.10
CA GLN A 224 -25.05 -4.62 12.08
C GLN A 224 -24.20 -5.73 11.45
N ASP A 225 -22.96 -5.46 11.03
CA ASP A 225 -22.08 -6.49 10.49
C ASP A 225 -21.54 -7.39 11.61
N PRO A 226 -21.91 -8.69 11.62
CA PRO A 226 -21.53 -9.59 12.71
C PRO A 226 -20.03 -9.91 12.72
N CYS A 227 -19.35 -9.88 11.56
CA CYS A 227 -17.93 -10.15 11.45
C CYS A 227 -17.14 -8.98 12.02
N VAL A 228 -17.48 -7.74 11.64
CA VAL A 228 -16.88 -6.54 12.22
C VAL A 228 -17.09 -6.49 13.73
N LYS A 229 -18.32 -6.83 14.20
CA LYS A 229 -18.59 -6.91 15.63
C LYS A 229 -17.66 -7.91 16.34
N ARG A 230 -17.50 -9.13 15.83
CA ARG A 230 -16.56 -10.13 16.41
C ARG A 230 -15.11 -9.63 16.46
N VAL A 231 -14.68 -8.93 15.42
CA VAL A 231 -13.33 -8.32 15.37
C VAL A 231 -13.15 -7.30 16.50
N LEU A 232 -14.13 -6.40 16.70
CA LEU A 232 -14.08 -5.38 17.74
C LEU A 232 -14.23 -5.99 19.16
N ASP A 233 -15.04 -7.04 19.32
CA ASP A 233 -15.21 -7.75 20.59
C ASP A 233 -13.92 -8.47 21.06
N LYS A 234 -12.99 -8.78 20.14
CA LYS A 234 -11.63 -9.29 20.48
C LYS A 234 -10.77 -8.24 21.22
N GLY A 235 -11.17 -6.98 21.21
CA GLY A 235 -10.54 -5.81 21.86
C GLY A 235 -10.50 -4.61 20.94
N CYS A 236 -11.08 -3.51 21.41
CA CYS A 236 -11.09 -2.21 20.75
C CYS A 236 -10.86 -1.13 21.81
N TRP A 237 -9.98 -0.18 21.53
CA TRP A 237 -9.56 0.85 22.49
C TRP A 237 -9.90 2.27 22.03
N SER A 238 -10.39 2.42 20.80
CA SER A 238 -10.81 3.69 20.19
C SER A 238 -12.33 3.88 20.17
#